data_1d21948303e0cf22aa03798b68027c58
#
_entry.id   1d21948303e0cf22aa03798b68027c58
#
_cell.length_a   1.000
_cell.length_b   1.000
_cell.length_c   1.000
_cell.angle_alpha   90.00
_cell.angle_beta   90.00
_cell.angle_gamma   90.00
#
_symmetry.space_group_name_H-M   'P 1'
#
loop_
_entity.id
_entity.type
_entity.pdbx_description
1 polymer ?
#
loop_
_entity_poly.entity_id
_entity_poly.type
_entity_poly.pdbx_seq_one_letter_code
_entity_poly.pdbx_strand_id
1 'polypeptide(L)'
;MSELKIDTRLWSSKARNLSPYVPGEQPQHDNLCKLNTNENPFPPSPKVGEAITKVLEQQADDLRLYPAPESDDLRAALAQLYDLDVNQVFVGNGSDEVLALVFASFFLKERPVLAPDISYSFYPVYAQTFGVDLIQIPLEEDFSIDPDAYRQPCSGIIIANPNAPTGLLLSLADIRKLAGEHSNSVIVIDEAYIDFAQVEAGSADAQVSAVSLINDCDNILVTQTFSKSRSLAGLRVGMAFGNASLIEALTRMKNSFNSYPLDKLAQAGATASVLDTAYFEQTCQQVIDLRQSLTAELTALDYQVLPSHANFIFVRPKDGNASAVASALREQGIIVRHFDKPRINEYLRITVGTAAQNNRLIEALQALQKNAEAVTD
;
A
#
# COMPACT_ATOMS: atom_id res chain seq x y z
N MET A 1 20.24 25.77 15.93
CA MET A 1 20.48 25.77 14.47
C MET A 1 19.56 26.85 13.90
N SER A 2 20.09 27.89 13.21
CA SER A 2 19.26 28.93 12.59
C SER A 2 18.40 28.29 11.52
N GLU A 3 17.08 28.47 11.58
CA GLU A 3 16.18 28.09 10.49
C GLU A 3 16.67 28.70 9.18
N LEU A 4 16.92 27.87 8.21
CA LEU A 4 17.32 28.30 6.86
C LEU A 4 16.08 29.05 6.28
N LYS A 5 16.20 30.38 6.15
CA LYS A 5 15.17 31.14 5.45
C LYS A 5 15.16 30.76 3.97
N ILE A 6 14.21 29.93 3.57
CA ILE A 6 14.05 29.49 2.17
C ILE A 6 13.44 30.66 1.38
N ASP A 7 14.14 31.13 0.36
CA ASP A 7 13.64 32.13 -0.59
C ASP A 7 12.78 31.46 -1.67
N THR A 8 11.48 31.70 -1.61
CA THR A 8 10.50 31.10 -2.53
C THR A 8 10.15 31.98 -3.74
N ARG A 9 10.85 33.10 -3.96
CA ARG A 9 10.55 34.04 -5.06
C ARG A 9 10.50 33.39 -6.44
N LEU A 10 11.41 32.46 -6.67
CA LEU A 10 11.54 31.78 -7.96
C LEU A 10 10.67 30.52 -8.11
N TRP A 11 9.92 30.16 -7.07
CA TRP A 11 9.06 29.00 -7.12
C TRP A 11 7.78 29.29 -7.89
N SER A 12 7.28 28.29 -8.60
CA SER A 12 5.92 28.35 -9.13
C SER A 12 4.90 28.47 -8.00
N SER A 13 3.72 29.01 -8.28
CA SER A 13 2.62 29.05 -7.31
C SER A 13 2.27 27.65 -6.80
N LYS A 14 2.29 26.66 -7.69
CA LYS A 14 2.08 25.25 -7.32
C LYS A 14 3.10 24.78 -6.28
N ALA A 15 4.39 24.92 -6.54
CA ALA A 15 5.44 24.47 -5.62
C ALA A 15 5.36 25.15 -4.25
N ARG A 16 4.92 26.43 -4.21
CA ARG A 16 4.73 27.18 -2.93
C ARG A 16 3.56 26.67 -2.11
N ASN A 17 2.51 26.17 -2.76
CA ASN A 17 1.25 25.80 -2.10
C ASN A 17 1.15 24.29 -1.81
N LEU A 18 2.08 23.47 -2.30
CA LEU A 18 2.09 22.03 -2.02
C LEU A 18 2.42 21.76 -0.55
N SER A 19 1.63 20.86 0.05
CA SER A 19 1.93 20.24 1.35
C SER A 19 2.45 18.81 1.10
N PRO A 20 3.78 18.61 1.12
CA PRO A 20 4.37 17.31 0.81
C PRO A 20 3.89 16.23 1.80
N TYR A 21 3.83 15.00 1.33
CA TYR A 21 3.63 13.84 2.19
C TYR A 21 4.78 13.73 3.20
N VAL A 22 4.43 13.46 4.45
CA VAL A 22 5.40 13.17 5.51
C VAL A 22 5.48 11.66 5.70
N PRO A 23 6.59 11.02 5.26
CA PRO A 23 6.75 9.58 5.44
C PRO A 23 6.82 9.21 6.91
N GLY A 24 6.53 7.93 7.21
CA GLY A 24 6.80 7.39 8.53
C GLY A 24 8.28 7.54 8.86
N GLU A 25 8.58 7.81 10.12
CA GLU A 25 9.98 8.00 10.53
C GLU A 25 10.83 6.75 10.27
N GLN A 26 12.10 6.99 10.00
CA GLN A 26 13.12 5.99 9.71
C GLN A 26 14.27 6.15 10.72
N PRO A 27 14.05 5.86 12.03
CA PRO A 27 15.11 6.01 13.02
C PRO A 27 16.25 5.03 12.71
N GLN A 28 17.47 5.48 12.93
CA GLN A 28 18.67 4.65 12.79
C GLN A 28 19.28 4.48 14.18
N HIS A 29 18.87 3.44 14.89
CA HIS A 29 19.44 3.06 16.18
C HIS A 29 19.72 1.57 16.19
N ASP A 30 20.76 1.17 16.88
CA ASP A 30 21.03 -0.23 17.17
C ASP A 30 19.86 -0.81 17.98
N ASN A 31 19.44 -2.04 17.66
CA ASN A 31 18.37 -2.75 18.36
C ASN A 31 16.95 -2.16 18.21
N LEU A 32 16.65 -1.54 17.06
CA LEU A 32 15.33 -0.99 16.74
C LEU A 32 14.34 -2.10 16.34
N CYS A 33 13.15 -2.11 16.94
CA CYS A 33 12.00 -2.90 16.48
C CYS A 33 11.06 -2.00 15.68
N LYS A 34 11.22 -2.00 14.34
CA LYS A 34 10.52 -1.12 13.44
C LYS A 34 9.22 -1.76 12.93
N LEU A 35 8.07 -1.32 13.46
CA LEU A 35 6.73 -1.83 13.14
C LEU A 35 5.77 -0.71 12.67
N ASN A 36 6.27 0.27 11.91
CA ASN A 36 5.50 1.49 11.56
C ASN A 36 5.25 1.73 10.07
N THR A 37 5.97 1.07 9.15
CA THR A 37 5.92 1.39 7.70
C THR A 37 5.47 0.23 6.82
N ASN A 38 4.94 -0.84 7.42
CA ASN A 38 4.37 -1.99 6.73
C ASN A 38 5.36 -2.66 5.76
N GLU A 39 6.64 -2.71 6.15
CA GLU A 39 7.63 -3.50 5.43
C GLU A 39 7.42 -4.98 5.75
N ASN A 40 7.78 -5.85 4.81
CA ASN A 40 7.74 -7.28 5.04
C ASN A 40 8.82 -7.69 6.05
N PRO A 41 8.51 -8.50 7.08
CA PRO A 41 9.51 -8.95 8.04
C PRO A 41 10.49 -9.99 7.48
N PHE A 42 10.18 -10.58 6.31
CA PHE A 42 11.02 -11.57 5.65
C PHE A 42 11.80 -10.94 4.48
N PRO A 43 13.00 -11.46 4.16
CA PRO A 43 13.76 -10.99 3.02
C PRO A 43 13.04 -11.32 1.68
N PRO A 44 13.45 -10.72 0.56
CA PRO A 44 12.98 -11.14 -0.75
C PRO A 44 13.49 -12.55 -1.08
N SER A 45 12.86 -13.19 -2.10
CA SER A 45 13.32 -14.47 -2.62
C SER A 45 14.82 -14.46 -2.92
N PRO A 46 15.57 -15.51 -2.57
CA PRO A 46 16.98 -15.65 -2.95
C PRO A 46 17.22 -15.49 -4.46
N LYS A 47 16.25 -15.91 -5.30
CA LYS A 47 16.32 -15.76 -6.76
C LYS A 47 16.41 -14.29 -7.22
N VAL A 48 15.91 -13.36 -6.42
CA VAL A 48 16.06 -11.92 -6.68
C VAL A 48 17.53 -11.51 -6.63
N GLY A 49 18.24 -11.91 -5.58
CA GLY A 49 19.67 -11.65 -5.44
C GLY A 49 20.49 -12.30 -6.55
N GLU A 50 20.17 -13.54 -6.89
CA GLU A 50 20.81 -14.27 -8.00
C GLU A 50 20.60 -13.56 -9.34
N ALA A 51 19.39 -13.11 -9.65
CA ALA A 51 19.08 -12.40 -10.89
C ALA A 51 19.81 -11.07 -11.00
N ILE A 52 19.85 -10.29 -9.92
CA ILE A 52 20.60 -9.02 -9.87
C ILE A 52 22.11 -9.27 -10.04
N THR A 53 22.66 -10.25 -9.31
CA THR A 53 24.06 -10.63 -9.41
C THR A 53 24.44 -11.05 -10.83
N LYS A 54 23.59 -11.83 -11.49
CA LYS A 54 23.79 -12.24 -12.88
C LYS A 54 23.88 -11.05 -13.84
N VAL A 55 23.04 -10.03 -13.66
CA VAL A 55 23.14 -8.80 -14.47
C VAL A 55 24.47 -8.09 -14.23
N LEU A 56 24.92 -7.99 -12.99
CA LEU A 56 26.19 -7.33 -12.65
C LEU A 56 27.42 -8.09 -13.15
N GLU A 57 27.41 -9.42 -13.11
CA GLU A 57 28.55 -10.26 -13.53
C GLU A 57 28.63 -10.46 -15.05
N GLN A 58 27.49 -10.61 -15.72
CA GLN A 58 27.44 -11.00 -17.13
C GLN A 58 27.12 -9.83 -18.07
N GLN A 59 26.53 -8.75 -17.56
CA GLN A 59 26.03 -7.65 -18.35
C GLN A 59 26.40 -6.29 -17.76
N ALA A 60 27.47 -6.19 -16.93
CA ALA A 60 27.86 -4.92 -16.32
C ALA A 60 28.10 -3.82 -17.35
N ASP A 61 28.69 -4.16 -18.50
CA ASP A 61 28.93 -3.21 -19.61
C ASP A 61 27.62 -2.68 -20.20
N ASP A 62 26.52 -3.40 -20.05
CA ASP A 62 25.19 -3.00 -20.56
C ASP A 62 24.48 -1.99 -19.64
N LEU A 63 25.01 -1.72 -18.43
CA LEU A 63 24.49 -0.65 -17.58
C LEU A 63 24.66 0.75 -18.22
N ARG A 64 25.56 0.91 -19.21
CA ARG A 64 25.67 2.11 -20.04
C ARG A 64 24.51 2.30 -21.03
N LEU A 65 23.68 1.28 -21.25
CA LEU A 65 22.55 1.28 -22.17
C LEU A 65 21.24 1.44 -21.38
N TYR A 66 20.28 2.13 -21.97
CA TYR A 66 18.94 2.20 -21.39
C TYR A 66 18.31 0.82 -21.22
N PRO A 67 17.51 0.61 -20.16
CA PRO A 67 16.72 -0.60 -19.98
C PRO A 67 15.58 -0.68 -21.01
N ALA A 68 14.87 -1.81 -21.06
CA ALA A 68 13.64 -1.93 -21.82
C ALA A 68 12.59 -0.92 -21.30
N PRO A 69 12.07 -0.01 -22.15
CA PRO A 69 11.18 1.07 -21.67
C PRO A 69 9.84 0.55 -21.14
N GLU A 70 9.37 -0.57 -21.67
CA GLU A 70 8.10 -1.19 -21.27
C GLU A 70 8.30 -2.35 -20.28
N SER A 71 9.57 -2.70 -19.91
CA SER A 71 9.87 -3.82 -19.00
C SER A 71 9.22 -5.13 -19.45
N ASP A 72 9.42 -5.51 -20.71
CA ASP A 72 8.67 -6.56 -21.42
C ASP A 72 8.67 -7.91 -20.68
N ASP A 73 9.83 -8.36 -20.18
CA ASP A 73 9.95 -9.62 -19.46
C ASP A 73 9.12 -9.62 -18.15
N LEU A 74 9.16 -8.50 -17.43
CA LEU A 74 8.39 -8.35 -16.20
C LEU A 74 6.87 -8.32 -16.48
N ARG A 75 6.45 -7.56 -17.49
CA ARG A 75 5.04 -7.52 -17.91
C ARG A 75 4.53 -8.88 -18.39
N ALA A 76 5.35 -9.61 -19.15
CA ALA A 76 5.01 -10.97 -19.59
C ALA A 76 4.86 -11.93 -18.40
N ALA A 77 5.78 -11.88 -17.42
CA ALA A 77 5.69 -12.70 -16.21
C ALA A 77 4.44 -12.37 -15.37
N LEU A 78 4.10 -11.08 -15.22
CA LEU A 78 2.89 -10.65 -14.53
C LEU A 78 1.61 -11.05 -15.28
N ALA A 79 1.58 -10.91 -16.60
CA ALA A 79 0.46 -11.33 -17.44
C ALA A 79 0.20 -12.84 -17.30
N GLN A 80 1.27 -13.65 -17.31
CA GLN A 80 1.16 -15.08 -17.07
C GLN A 80 0.65 -15.41 -15.66
N LEU A 81 1.13 -14.69 -14.64
CA LEU A 81 0.71 -14.91 -13.24
C LEU A 81 -0.79 -14.69 -13.03
N TYR A 82 -1.36 -13.67 -13.70
CA TYR A 82 -2.76 -13.27 -13.52
C TYR A 82 -3.69 -13.75 -14.64
N ASP A 83 -3.21 -14.56 -15.58
CA ASP A 83 -3.95 -15.02 -16.77
C ASP A 83 -4.53 -13.85 -17.59
N LEU A 84 -3.67 -12.90 -17.94
CA LEU A 84 -4.01 -11.67 -18.66
C LEU A 84 -3.20 -11.54 -19.95
N ASP A 85 -3.67 -10.69 -20.85
CA ASP A 85 -2.86 -10.20 -21.96
C ASP A 85 -1.80 -9.19 -21.49
N VAL A 86 -0.62 -9.16 -22.10
CA VAL A 86 0.47 -8.21 -21.78
C VAL A 86 0.02 -6.74 -21.92
N ASN A 87 -0.91 -6.45 -22.81
CA ASN A 87 -1.49 -5.11 -22.99
C ASN A 87 -2.43 -4.69 -21.83
N GLN A 88 -2.76 -5.59 -20.91
CA GLN A 88 -3.52 -5.32 -19.69
C GLN A 88 -2.62 -5.07 -18.47
N VAL A 89 -1.30 -5.05 -18.65
CA VAL A 89 -0.32 -4.91 -17.58
C VAL A 89 0.53 -3.65 -17.79
N PHE A 90 0.66 -2.84 -16.75
CA PHE A 90 1.53 -1.67 -16.68
C PHE A 90 2.52 -1.82 -15.52
N VAL A 91 3.74 -1.30 -15.67
CA VAL A 91 4.73 -1.24 -14.59
C VAL A 91 5.34 0.17 -14.50
N GLY A 92 5.69 0.60 -13.27
CA GLY A 92 6.27 1.91 -12.98
C GLY A 92 7.16 1.89 -11.74
N ASN A 93 7.74 3.02 -11.41
CA ASN A 93 8.72 3.18 -10.31
C ASN A 93 8.02 3.29 -8.94
N GLY A 94 7.54 2.14 -8.45
CA GLY A 94 6.72 2.03 -7.25
C GLY A 94 5.26 2.41 -7.50
N SER A 95 4.37 1.98 -6.60
CA SER A 95 2.95 2.36 -6.68
C SER A 95 2.74 3.88 -6.61
N ASP A 96 3.65 4.62 -6.00
CA ASP A 96 3.56 6.08 -5.92
C ASP A 96 3.62 6.72 -7.32
N GLU A 97 4.53 6.28 -8.20
CA GLU A 97 4.56 6.77 -9.60
C GLU A 97 3.32 6.29 -10.37
N VAL A 98 2.95 5.02 -10.21
CA VAL A 98 1.75 4.47 -10.87
C VAL A 98 0.51 5.27 -10.50
N LEU A 99 0.29 5.56 -9.21
CA LEU A 99 -0.84 6.37 -8.74
C LEU A 99 -0.75 7.82 -9.23
N ALA A 100 0.44 8.43 -9.26
CA ALA A 100 0.60 9.76 -9.85
C ALA A 100 0.17 9.79 -11.33
N LEU A 101 0.55 8.77 -12.10
CA LEU A 101 0.14 8.62 -13.50
C LEU A 101 -1.36 8.36 -13.63
N VAL A 102 -1.97 7.61 -12.70
CA VAL A 102 -3.44 7.42 -12.62
C VAL A 102 -4.15 8.75 -12.46
N PHE A 103 -3.73 9.58 -11.50
CA PHE A 103 -4.31 10.91 -11.29
C PHE A 103 -4.18 11.79 -12.55
N ALA A 104 -3.02 11.76 -13.19
CA ALA A 104 -2.78 12.53 -14.40
C ALA A 104 -3.57 12.01 -15.63
N SER A 105 -3.77 10.69 -15.75
CA SER A 105 -4.42 10.07 -16.91
C SER A 105 -5.95 10.13 -16.87
N PHE A 106 -6.55 9.99 -15.66
CA PHE A 106 -7.98 9.73 -15.55
C PHE A 106 -8.76 10.77 -14.76
N PHE A 107 -8.13 11.51 -13.85
CA PHE A 107 -8.81 12.37 -12.89
C PHE A 107 -8.76 13.86 -13.21
N LEU A 108 -8.02 14.27 -14.24
CA LEU A 108 -7.98 15.65 -14.73
C LEU A 108 -9.24 15.98 -15.55
N LYS A 109 -10.39 16.04 -14.87
CA LYS A 109 -11.71 16.30 -15.47
C LYS A 109 -12.44 17.33 -14.60
N GLU A 110 -13.57 17.83 -15.11
CA GLU A 110 -14.39 18.85 -14.43
C GLU A 110 -15.12 18.34 -13.18
N ARG A 111 -15.13 17.02 -12.94
CA ARG A 111 -15.82 16.40 -11.80
C ARG A 111 -14.83 15.94 -10.75
N PRO A 112 -15.23 15.89 -9.46
CA PRO A 112 -14.36 15.45 -8.40
C PRO A 112 -14.01 13.96 -8.50
N VAL A 113 -12.93 13.58 -7.81
CA VAL A 113 -12.60 12.19 -7.46
C VAL A 113 -13.18 11.88 -6.10
N LEU A 114 -13.67 10.67 -5.90
CA LEU A 114 -14.17 10.21 -4.60
C LEU A 114 -13.15 9.24 -3.96
N ALA A 115 -12.93 9.39 -2.66
CA ALA A 115 -12.11 8.46 -1.89
C ALA A 115 -12.62 8.38 -0.44
N PRO A 116 -12.34 7.31 0.32
CA PRO A 116 -12.65 7.28 1.75
C PRO A 116 -11.92 8.38 2.52
N ASP A 117 -12.54 8.93 3.57
CA ASP A 117 -11.96 9.98 4.43
C ASP A 117 -10.77 9.47 5.26
N ILE A 118 -10.83 8.21 5.67
CA ILE A 118 -9.76 7.51 6.38
C ILE A 118 -9.19 6.43 5.46
N SER A 119 -8.14 6.78 4.70
CA SER A 119 -7.49 5.90 3.73
C SER A 119 -6.02 6.30 3.55
N TYR A 120 -5.39 5.85 2.46
CA TYR A 120 -4.00 6.18 2.16
C TYR A 120 -3.80 7.68 2.06
N SER A 121 -3.01 8.21 2.97
CA SER A 121 -2.86 9.66 3.17
C SER A 121 -2.15 10.40 2.01
N PHE A 122 -1.70 9.68 0.99
CA PHE A 122 -1.10 10.27 -0.20
C PHE A 122 -2.15 10.70 -1.25
N TYR A 123 -3.39 10.17 -1.22
CA TYR A 123 -4.42 10.57 -2.19
C TYR A 123 -4.70 12.07 -2.19
N PRO A 124 -4.87 12.76 -1.04
CA PRO A 124 -4.99 14.21 -1.02
C PRO A 124 -3.76 14.94 -1.57
N VAL A 125 -2.56 14.38 -1.40
CA VAL A 125 -1.31 14.96 -1.94
C VAL A 125 -1.30 14.90 -3.47
N TYR A 126 -1.71 13.77 -4.06
CA TYR A 126 -1.88 13.68 -5.51
C TYR A 126 -2.94 14.64 -6.03
N ALA A 127 -4.11 14.69 -5.36
CA ALA A 127 -5.19 15.60 -5.75
C ALA A 127 -4.70 17.06 -5.77
N GLN A 128 -4.01 17.49 -4.73
CA GLN A 128 -3.39 18.83 -4.68
C GLN A 128 -2.33 19.01 -5.77
N THR A 129 -1.48 17.98 -5.99
CA THR A 129 -0.40 18.04 -6.99
C THR A 129 -0.94 18.22 -8.39
N PHE A 130 -2.01 17.54 -8.73
CA PHE A 130 -2.61 17.59 -10.07
C PHE A 130 -3.74 18.63 -10.20
N GLY A 131 -4.15 19.27 -9.11
CA GLY A 131 -5.25 20.23 -9.11
C GLY A 131 -6.61 19.57 -9.35
N VAL A 132 -6.80 18.40 -8.75
CA VAL A 132 -8.02 17.59 -8.82
C VAL A 132 -8.84 17.84 -7.57
N ASP A 133 -10.14 18.05 -7.71
CA ASP A 133 -11.06 18.11 -6.57
C ASP A 133 -11.25 16.70 -6.00
N LEU A 134 -10.94 16.53 -4.71
CA LEU A 134 -11.10 15.28 -3.99
C LEU A 134 -12.21 15.42 -2.96
N ILE A 135 -13.27 14.65 -3.10
CA ILE A 135 -14.32 14.53 -2.08
C ILE A 135 -14.04 13.27 -1.27
N GLN A 136 -13.89 13.47 0.02
CA GLN A 136 -13.67 12.38 0.97
C GLN A 136 -15.02 11.92 1.52
N ILE A 137 -15.33 10.65 1.30
CA ILE A 137 -16.56 9.97 1.75
C ILE A 137 -16.29 9.36 3.12
N PRO A 138 -17.08 9.70 4.16
CA PRO A 138 -16.91 9.13 5.48
C PRO A 138 -17.05 7.60 5.47
N LEU A 139 -16.12 6.91 6.14
CA LEU A 139 -16.31 5.51 6.49
C LEU A 139 -17.42 5.36 7.53
N GLU A 140 -18.06 4.20 7.56
CA GLU A 140 -19.03 3.84 8.61
C GLU A 140 -18.38 3.86 10.01
N GLU A 141 -19.16 3.70 11.07
CA GLU A 141 -18.66 3.71 12.45
C GLU A 141 -17.65 2.56 12.72
N ASP A 142 -17.83 1.43 12.06
CA ASP A 142 -16.92 0.27 12.12
C ASP A 142 -15.76 0.34 11.14
N PHE A 143 -15.58 1.49 10.46
CA PHE A 143 -14.60 1.76 9.41
C PHE A 143 -14.83 1.00 8.11
N SER A 144 -15.96 0.35 7.89
CA SER A 144 -16.33 -0.23 6.60
C SER A 144 -16.65 0.87 5.57
N ILE A 145 -16.56 0.49 4.28
CA ILE A 145 -16.96 1.33 3.16
C ILE A 145 -18.41 0.98 2.79
N ASP A 146 -19.31 1.98 2.80
CA ASP A 146 -20.64 1.84 2.20
C ASP A 146 -20.57 2.23 0.70
N PRO A 147 -20.72 1.28 -0.24
CA PRO A 147 -20.72 1.59 -1.67
C PRO A 147 -21.82 2.57 -2.08
N ASP A 148 -22.96 2.57 -1.36
CA ASP A 148 -24.09 3.45 -1.66
C ASP A 148 -23.81 4.93 -1.37
N ALA A 149 -22.82 5.23 -0.57
CA ALA A 149 -22.36 6.60 -0.30
C ALA A 149 -21.61 7.24 -1.50
N TYR A 150 -21.22 6.46 -2.51
CA TYR A 150 -20.42 6.92 -3.66
C TYR A 150 -21.26 7.32 -4.89
N ARG A 151 -22.59 7.41 -4.80
CA ARG A 151 -23.50 7.60 -5.96
C ARG A 151 -23.40 8.94 -6.68
N GLN A 152 -22.72 9.93 -6.12
CA GLN A 152 -22.61 11.24 -6.75
C GLN A 152 -21.75 11.20 -8.04
N PRO A 153 -22.04 12.06 -9.05
CA PRO A 153 -21.25 12.12 -10.27
C PRO A 153 -19.79 12.47 -9.98
N CYS A 154 -18.87 11.69 -10.52
CA CYS A 154 -17.43 11.84 -10.29
C CYS A 154 -16.61 11.63 -11.57
N SER A 155 -15.34 12.02 -11.56
CA SER A 155 -14.37 11.68 -12.60
C SER A 155 -13.79 10.28 -12.39
N GLY A 156 -13.78 9.81 -11.15
CA GLY A 156 -13.34 8.47 -10.75
C GLY A 156 -13.46 8.26 -9.27
N ILE A 157 -13.27 7.03 -8.85
CA ILE A 157 -13.24 6.59 -7.44
C ILE A 157 -11.88 5.93 -7.19
N ILE A 158 -11.25 6.22 -6.06
CA ILE A 158 -10.03 5.53 -5.64
C ILE A 158 -10.20 4.96 -4.24
N ILE A 159 -9.99 3.65 -4.10
CA ILE A 159 -10.15 2.90 -2.86
C ILE A 159 -8.93 2.02 -2.64
N ALA A 160 -8.29 2.15 -1.47
CA ALA A 160 -7.30 1.18 -1.03
C ALA A 160 -8.00 -0.09 -0.53
N ASN A 161 -7.60 -1.25 -1.03
CA ASN A 161 -8.23 -2.54 -0.70
C ASN A 161 -7.20 -3.68 -0.58
N PRO A 162 -6.89 -4.17 0.61
CA PRO A 162 -7.37 -3.73 1.95
C PRO A 162 -7.05 -2.27 2.28
N ASN A 163 -7.99 -1.60 2.95
CA ASN A 163 -7.82 -0.19 3.30
C ASN A 163 -6.69 0.02 4.32
N ALA A 164 -5.93 1.07 4.17
CA ALA A 164 -4.94 1.50 5.14
C ALA A 164 -5.35 2.87 5.73
N PRO A 165 -5.47 3.01 7.06
CA PRO A 165 -4.83 2.17 8.10
C PRO A 165 -5.70 1.06 8.70
N THR A 166 -6.95 0.87 8.29
CA THR A 166 -7.92 0.02 8.98
C THR A 166 -7.67 -1.49 8.80
N GLY A 167 -7.15 -1.91 7.65
CA GLY A 167 -6.94 -3.31 7.28
C GLY A 167 -8.18 -4.00 6.70
N LEU A 168 -9.31 -3.31 6.64
CA LEU A 168 -10.58 -3.87 6.18
C LEU A 168 -10.61 -4.07 4.66
N LEU A 169 -11.34 -5.10 4.23
CA LEU A 169 -11.48 -5.49 2.83
C LEU A 169 -12.88 -5.13 2.32
N LEU A 170 -12.95 -4.47 1.16
CA LEU A 170 -14.18 -4.29 0.39
C LEU A 170 -14.38 -5.51 -0.51
N SER A 171 -15.60 -6.04 -0.58
CA SER A 171 -15.91 -7.24 -1.35
C SER A 171 -15.81 -6.99 -2.87
N LEU A 172 -15.53 -8.05 -3.64
CA LEU A 172 -15.56 -7.99 -5.11
C LEU A 172 -16.96 -7.65 -5.65
N ALA A 173 -18.01 -8.06 -4.94
CA ALA A 173 -19.39 -7.72 -5.29
C ALA A 173 -19.64 -6.21 -5.18
N ASP A 174 -19.14 -5.56 -4.13
CA ASP A 174 -19.25 -4.12 -3.93
C ASP A 174 -18.40 -3.33 -4.95
N ILE A 175 -17.20 -3.84 -5.27
CA ILE A 175 -16.36 -3.25 -6.32
C ILE A 175 -17.06 -3.33 -7.68
N ARG A 176 -17.65 -4.46 -8.02
CA ARG A 176 -18.44 -4.66 -9.26
C ARG A 176 -19.66 -3.73 -9.29
N LYS A 177 -20.34 -3.53 -8.15
CA LYS A 177 -21.46 -2.59 -8.01
C LYS A 177 -20.98 -1.16 -8.31
N LEU A 178 -19.92 -0.69 -7.70
CA LEU A 178 -19.34 0.63 -7.96
C LEU A 178 -18.98 0.81 -9.45
N ALA A 179 -18.35 -0.18 -10.07
CA ALA A 179 -18.01 -0.13 -11.49
C ALA A 179 -19.25 -0.01 -12.39
N GLY A 180 -20.31 -0.75 -12.08
CA GLY A 180 -21.58 -0.70 -12.83
C GLY A 180 -22.33 0.62 -12.67
N GLU A 181 -22.36 1.19 -11.46
CA GLU A 181 -23.01 2.48 -11.16
C GLU A 181 -22.25 3.68 -11.78
N HIS A 182 -20.95 3.53 -12.05
CA HIS A 182 -20.05 4.58 -12.53
C HIS A 182 -19.40 4.23 -13.89
N SER A 183 -20.16 3.71 -14.84
CA SER A 183 -19.65 3.20 -16.13
C SER A 183 -18.82 4.21 -16.97
N ASN A 184 -18.92 5.51 -16.70
CA ASN A 184 -18.15 6.57 -17.36
C ASN A 184 -16.99 7.12 -16.53
N SER A 185 -16.66 6.46 -15.43
CA SER A 185 -15.61 6.86 -14.47
C SER A 185 -14.69 5.68 -14.19
N VAL A 186 -13.39 5.92 -14.02
CA VAL A 186 -12.45 4.86 -13.67
C VAL A 186 -12.55 4.57 -12.18
N ILE A 187 -12.69 3.28 -11.84
CA ILE A 187 -12.66 2.78 -10.46
C ILE A 187 -11.28 2.22 -10.19
N VAL A 188 -10.50 2.92 -9.39
CA VAL A 188 -9.13 2.53 -9.04
C VAL A 188 -9.15 1.78 -7.71
N ILE A 189 -8.71 0.54 -7.73
CA ILE A 189 -8.55 -0.29 -6.54
C ILE A 189 -7.07 -0.43 -6.24
N ASP A 190 -6.62 0.21 -5.16
CA ASP A 190 -5.22 0.20 -4.73
C ASP A 190 -4.98 -0.99 -3.80
N GLU A 191 -4.46 -2.06 -4.36
CA GLU A 191 -4.26 -3.36 -3.73
C GLU A 191 -2.84 -3.55 -3.17
N ALA A 192 -2.27 -2.54 -2.53
CA ALA A 192 -0.91 -2.64 -2.00
C ALA A 192 -0.71 -3.80 -0.99
N TYR A 193 -1.77 -4.34 -0.42
CA TYR A 193 -1.73 -5.37 0.64
C TYR A 193 -2.53 -6.63 0.31
N ILE A 194 -3.12 -6.73 -0.87
CA ILE A 194 -4.10 -7.79 -1.22
C ILE A 194 -3.54 -9.21 -1.05
N ASP A 195 -2.25 -9.41 -1.28
CA ASP A 195 -1.59 -10.70 -1.17
C ASP A 195 -1.61 -11.30 0.25
N PHE A 196 -1.93 -10.50 1.27
CA PHE A 196 -2.12 -10.95 2.64
C PHE A 196 -3.59 -11.20 3.02
N ALA A 197 -4.51 -10.96 2.09
CA ALA A 197 -5.92 -11.25 2.30
C ALA A 197 -6.19 -12.74 2.15
N GLN A 198 -7.14 -13.24 2.93
CA GLN A 198 -7.60 -14.61 2.86
C GLN A 198 -9.07 -14.62 2.42
N VAL A 199 -9.40 -15.57 1.59
CA VAL A 199 -10.79 -15.89 1.27
C VAL A 199 -11.44 -16.46 2.53
N GLU A 200 -12.59 -15.93 2.92
CA GLU A 200 -13.35 -16.50 4.04
C GLU A 200 -13.78 -17.93 3.72
N ALA A 201 -13.67 -18.82 4.71
CA ALA A 201 -14.08 -20.20 4.56
C ALA A 201 -15.58 -20.25 4.23
N GLY A 202 -15.93 -20.79 3.06
CA GLY A 202 -17.30 -20.84 2.56
C GLY A 202 -17.75 -19.66 1.70
N SER A 203 -16.84 -18.71 1.40
CA SER A 203 -17.11 -17.67 0.41
C SER A 203 -17.35 -18.28 -0.97
N ALA A 204 -18.28 -17.72 -1.73
CA ALA A 204 -18.52 -18.10 -3.12
C ALA A 204 -17.40 -17.62 -4.04
N ASP A 205 -16.62 -16.63 -3.62
CA ASP A 205 -15.50 -16.07 -4.39
C ASP A 205 -14.21 -16.80 -4.02
N ALA A 206 -13.60 -17.48 -5.00
CA ALA A 206 -12.30 -18.13 -4.84
C ALA A 206 -11.12 -17.12 -4.86
N GLN A 207 -11.40 -15.84 -5.14
CA GLN A 207 -10.41 -14.79 -5.29
C GLN A 207 -10.80 -13.56 -4.46
N VAL A 208 -9.79 -12.78 -4.05
CA VAL A 208 -9.98 -11.54 -3.29
C VAL A 208 -9.55 -10.30 -4.07
N SER A 209 -8.68 -10.47 -5.10
CA SER A 209 -8.17 -9.38 -5.91
C SER A 209 -9.15 -8.96 -7.00
N ALA A 210 -9.36 -7.65 -7.12
CA ALA A 210 -10.16 -7.05 -8.18
C ALA A 210 -9.56 -7.21 -9.59
N VAL A 211 -8.34 -7.73 -9.72
CA VAL A 211 -7.76 -8.14 -11.01
C VAL A 211 -8.68 -9.14 -11.73
N SER A 212 -9.39 -10.00 -10.98
CA SER A 212 -10.38 -10.94 -11.53
C SER A 212 -11.57 -10.26 -12.22
N LEU A 213 -11.81 -8.97 -11.97
CA LEU A 213 -12.95 -8.23 -12.50
C LEU A 213 -12.64 -7.45 -13.80
N ILE A 214 -11.36 -7.27 -14.16
CA ILE A 214 -10.98 -6.34 -15.24
C ILE A 214 -11.44 -6.77 -16.63
N ASN A 215 -11.72 -8.06 -16.83
CA ASN A 215 -12.26 -8.57 -18.10
C ASN A 215 -13.80 -8.43 -18.18
N ASP A 216 -14.47 -8.26 -17.03
CA ASP A 216 -15.91 -8.06 -16.95
C ASP A 216 -16.30 -6.57 -16.84
N CYS A 217 -15.40 -5.76 -16.26
CA CYS A 217 -15.61 -4.35 -15.97
C CYS A 217 -14.45 -3.53 -16.56
N ASP A 218 -14.67 -2.94 -17.73
CA ASP A 218 -13.64 -2.26 -18.51
C ASP A 218 -13.15 -0.93 -17.90
N ASN A 219 -13.84 -0.44 -16.87
CA ASN A 219 -13.51 0.77 -16.11
C ASN A 219 -12.82 0.51 -14.78
N ILE A 220 -12.50 -0.75 -14.43
CA ILE A 220 -11.70 -1.08 -13.24
C ILE A 220 -10.20 -1.02 -13.61
N LEU A 221 -9.44 -0.31 -12.76
CA LEU A 221 -7.98 -0.29 -12.77
C LEU A 221 -7.48 -0.71 -11.40
N VAL A 222 -6.69 -1.76 -11.34
CA VAL A 222 -6.09 -2.26 -10.08
C VAL A 222 -4.63 -1.85 -10.03
N THR A 223 -4.17 -1.28 -8.91
CA THR A 223 -2.75 -0.98 -8.67
C THR A 223 -2.20 -1.89 -7.58
N GLN A 224 -0.97 -2.37 -7.75
CA GLN A 224 -0.28 -3.21 -6.78
C GLN A 224 1.20 -2.80 -6.65
N THR A 225 1.91 -3.36 -5.68
CA THR A 225 3.32 -3.02 -5.41
C THR A 225 4.14 -4.23 -5.01
N PHE A 226 5.41 -4.23 -5.41
CA PHE A 226 6.40 -5.19 -4.91
C PHE A 226 6.93 -4.85 -3.50
N SER A 227 6.59 -3.68 -2.98
CA SER A 227 7.14 -3.16 -1.72
C SER A 227 6.70 -3.92 -0.48
N LYS A 228 5.60 -4.68 -0.54
CA LYS A 228 4.97 -5.32 0.62
C LYS A 228 5.15 -6.84 0.59
N SER A 229 4.31 -7.55 -0.11
CA SER A 229 4.31 -9.02 -0.14
C SER A 229 5.60 -9.61 -0.72
N ARG A 230 6.21 -8.94 -1.70
CA ARG A 230 7.43 -9.41 -2.37
C ARG A 230 8.73 -8.88 -1.75
N SER A 231 8.66 -8.13 -0.64
CA SER A 231 9.82 -7.65 0.13
C SER A 231 10.79 -6.77 -0.68
N LEU A 232 10.32 -6.08 -1.72
CA LEU A 232 11.14 -5.29 -2.64
C LEU A 232 10.92 -3.77 -2.52
N ALA A 233 10.60 -3.27 -1.32
CA ALA A 233 10.43 -1.83 -1.09
C ALA A 233 11.62 -0.99 -1.58
N GLY A 234 12.84 -1.54 -1.47
CA GLY A 234 14.09 -0.89 -1.92
C GLY A 234 14.27 -0.85 -3.44
N LEU A 235 13.64 -1.75 -4.20
CA LEU A 235 13.75 -1.78 -5.66
C LEU A 235 12.73 -0.89 -6.37
N ARG A 236 11.75 -0.34 -5.65
CA ARG A 236 10.79 0.63 -6.20
C ARG A 236 10.05 0.13 -7.45
N VAL A 237 9.36 -1.00 -7.37
CA VAL A 237 8.53 -1.53 -8.47
C VAL A 237 7.07 -1.51 -8.07
N GLY A 238 6.24 -0.90 -8.93
CA GLY A 238 4.78 -0.89 -8.85
C GLY A 238 4.18 -1.36 -10.18
N MET A 239 2.91 -1.73 -10.14
CA MET A 239 2.20 -2.25 -11.32
C MET A 239 0.75 -1.82 -11.32
N ALA A 240 0.13 -1.86 -12.50
CA ALA A 240 -1.31 -1.72 -12.65
C ALA A 240 -1.85 -2.73 -13.65
N PHE A 241 -3.10 -3.13 -13.44
CA PHE A 241 -3.85 -4.07 -14.27
C PHE A 241 -5.20 -3.46 -14.64
N GLY A 242 -5.59 -3.60 -15.89
CA GLY A 242 -6.87 -3.03 -16.37
C GLY A 242 -7.13 -3.35 -17.83
N ASN A 243 -8.25 -2.88 -18.35
CA ASN A 243 -8.53 -2.95 -19.76
C ASN A 243 -7.39 -2.30 -20.59
N ALA A 244 -7.07 -2.86 -21.76
CA ALA A 244 -5.98 -2.39 -22.61
C ALA A 244 -6.04 -0.88 -22.91
N SER A 245 -7.23 -0.29 -22.98
CA SER A 245 -7.41 1.15 -23.20
C SER A 245 -6.96 1.99 -22.00
N LEU A 246 -7.14 1.50 -20.78
CA LEU A 246 -6.65 2.16 -19.56
C LEU A 246 -5.13 2.06 -19.47
N ILE A 247 -4.58 0.89 -19.79
CA ILE A 247 -3.12 0.65 -19.79
C ILE A 247 -2.43 1.51 -20.86
N GLU A 248 -3.03 1.64 -22.05
CA GLU A 248 -2.50 2.54 -23.10
C GLU A 248 -2.47 4.00 -22.62
N ALA A 249 -3.49 4.47 -21.89
CA ALA A 249 -3.51 5.83 -21.35
C ALA A 249 -2.38 6.05 -20.32
N LEU A 250 -2.12 5.09 -19.43
CA LEU A 250 -0.99 5.12 -18.50
C LEU A 250 0.35 5.12 -19.25
N THR A 251 0.48 4.28 -20.26
CA THR A 251 1.69 4.17 -21.09
C THR A 251 1.99 5.49 -21.82
N ARG A 252 0.98 6.14 -22.38
CA ARG A 252 1.12 7.47 -23.01
C ARG A 252 1.57 8.52 -22.01
N MET A 253 0.96 8.53 -20.81
CA MET A 253 1.33 9.48 -19.76
C MET A 253 2.76 9.24 -19.30
N LYS A 254 3.13 7.98 -19.02
CA LYS A 254 4.50 7.58 -18.66
C LYS A 254 5.50 8.05 -19.71
N ASN A 255 5.27 7.74 -20.98
CA ASN A 255 6.19 8.07 -22.09
C ASN A 255 6.29 9.58 -22.36
N SER A 256 5.32 10.37 -21.89
CA SER A 256 5.36 11.83 -21.95
C SER A 256 6.08 12.48 -20.75
N PHE A 257 6.40 11.72 -19.72
CA PHE A 257 7.05 12.21 -18.50
C PHE A 257 8.41 11.53 -18.23
N ASN A 258 8.44 10.18 -18.17
CA ASN A 258 9.64 9.38 -17.98
C ASN A 258 9.53 8.04 -18.73
N SER A 259 10.24 7.92 -19.86
CA SER A 259 10.11 6.73 -20.72
C SER A 259 10.81 5.48 -20.16
N TYR A 260 11.72 5.63 -19.16
CA TYR A 260 12.53 4.55 -18.61
C TYR A 260 12.45 4.52 -17.08
N PRO A 261 11.27 4.26 -16.48
CA PRO A 261 11.08 4.40 -15.04
C PRO A 261 11.81 3.35 -14.21
N LEU A 262 11.98 2.14 -14.73
CA LEU A 262 12.64 1.02 -14.02
C LEU A 262 14.03 0.76 -14.59
N ASP A 263 15.02 0.68 -13.72
CA ASP A 263 16.37 0.26 -14.09
C ASP A 263 16.48 -1.26 -14.34
N LYS A 264 17.57 -1.71 -14.94
CA LYS A 264 17.80 -3.11 -15.31
C LYS A 264 17.80 -4.05 -14.11
N LEU A 265 18.33 -3.61 -12.96
CA LEU A 265 18.42 -4.45 -11.76
C LEU A 265 17.02 -4.63 -11.14
N ALA A 266 16.23 -3.57 -11.09
CA ALA A 266 14.85 -3.62 -10.64
C ALA A 266 14.00 -4.52 -11.53
N GLN A 267 14.13 -4.42 -12.87
CA GLN A 267 13.41 -5.30 -13.80
C GLN A 267 13.79 -6.77 -13.60
N ALA A 268 15.09 -7.09 -13.52
CA ALA A 268 15.56 -8.46 -13.32
C ALA A 268 15.12 -9.04 -11.97
N GLY A 269 15.28 -8.28 -10.89
CA GLY A 269 14.89 -8.70 -9.54
C GLY A 269 13.39 -8.89 -9.41
N ALA A 270 12.58 -7.98 -9.95
CA ALA A 270 11.12 -8.09 -9.92
C ALA A 270 10.64 -9.31 -10.73
N THR A 271 11.18 -9.52 -11.93
CA THR A 271 10.84 -10.70 -12.76
C THR A 271 11.15 -12.00 -12.02
N ALA A 272 12.33 -12.11 -11.41
CA ALA A 272 12.71 -13.28 -10.61
C ALA A 272 11.78 -13.50 -9.42
N SER A 273 11.33 -12.44 -8.77
CA SER A 273 10.35 -12.51 -7.68
C SER A 273 8.99 -13.00 -8.14
N VAL A 274 8.52 -12.59 -9.32
CA VAL A 274 7.25 -13.07 -9.90
C VAL A 274 7.31 -14.57 -10.19
N LEU A 275 8.42 -15.03 -10.74
CA LEU A 275 8.61 -16.43 -11.12
C LEU A 275 8.83 -17.38 -9.93
N ASP A 276 9.10 -16.87 -8.73
CA ASP A 276 9.27 -17.68 -7.52
C ASP A 276 7.99 -17.71 -6.66
N THR A 277 6.95 -18.31 -7.21
CA THR A 277 5.62 -18.39 -6.57
C THR A 277 5.65 -19.13 -5.25
N ALA A 278 6.44 -20.21 -5.14
CA ALA A 278 6.53 -21.03 -3.94
C ALA A 278 7.08 -20.23 -2.74
N TYR A 279 8.15 -19.45 -2.93
CA TYR A 279 8.69 -18.58 -1.89
C TYR A 279 7.71 -17.48 -1.51
N PHE A 280 7.08 -16.89 -2.51
CA PHE A 280 6.06 -15.83 -2.31
C PHE A 280 4.88 -16.33 -1.48
N GLU A 281 4.28 -17.45 -1.84
CA GLU A 281 3.16 -18.07 -1.12
C GLU A 281 3.55 -18.43 0.32
N GLN A 282 4.72 -19.03 0.50
CA GLN A 282 5.24 -19.37 1.83
C GLN A 282 5.39 -18.14 2.73
N THR A 283 5.98 -17.06 2.22
CA THR A 283 6.21 -15.84 3.03
C THR A 283 4.93 -15.09 3.31
N CYS A 284 3.99 -15.01 2.37
CA CYS A 284 2.66 -14.45 2.60
C CYS A 284 1.92 -15.22 3.70
N GLN A 285 1.92 -16.57 3.65
CA GLN A 285 1.27 -17.39 4.67
C GLN A 285 1.90 -17.19 6.05
N GLN A 286 3.24 -17.10 6.13
CA GLN A 286 3.91 -16.81 7.40
C GLN A 286 3.48 -15.47 8.01
N VAL A 287 3.32 -14.42 7.18
CA VAL A 287 2.84 -13.12 7.67
C VAL A 287 1.39 -13.22 8.15
N ILE A 288 0.55 -13.97 7.45
CA ILE A 288 -0.86 -14.20 7.82
C ILE A 288 -0.93 -14.91 9.20
N ASP A 289 -0.15 -15.98 9.38
CA ASP A 289 -0.11 -16.73 10.65
C ASP A 289 0.38 -15.86 11.80
N LEU A 290 1.44 -15.07 11.58
CA LEU A 290 1.95 -14.12 12.56
C LEU A 290 0.95 -13.00 12.89
N ARG A 291 0.17 -12.52 11.90
CA ARG A 291 -0.92 -11.57 12.13
C ARG A 291 -1.99 -12.16 13.04
N GLN A 292 -2.40 -13.40 12.78
CA GLN A 292 -3.42 -14.07 13.60
C GLN A 292 -2.97 -14.26 15.05
N SER A 293 -1.73 -14.73 15.26
CA SER A 293 -1.12 -14.84 16.60
C SER A 293 -1.09 -13.48 17.31
N LEU A 294 -0.56 -12.45 16.66
CA LEU A 294 -0.45 -11.11 17.23
C LEU A 294 -1.83 -10.52 17.58
N THR A 295 -2.85 -10.76 16.74
CA THR A 295 -4.24 -10.36 17.01
C THR A 295 -4.77 -11.01 18.27
N ALA A 296 -4.57 -12.33 18.43
CA ALA A 296 -5.02 -13.07 19.62
C ALA A 296 -4.34 -12.58 20.90
N GLU A 297 -3.02 -12.35 20.85
CA GLU A 297 -2.25 -11.87 22.01
C GLU A 297 -2.67 -10.44 22.43
N LEU A 298 -2.89 -9.53 21.49
CA LEU A 298 -3.37 -8.17 21.78
C LEU A 298 -4.81 -8.17 22.32
N THR A 299 -5.67 -9.04 21.78
CA THR A 299 -7.03 -9.21 22.32
C THR A 299 -7.00 -9.71 23.77
N ALA A 300 -6.08 -10.63 24.11
CA ALA A 300 -5.87 -11.09 25.48
C ALA A 300 -5.34 -10.00 26.43
N LEU A 301 -4.76 -8.92 25.88
CA LEU A 301 -4.35 -7.73 26.62
C LEU A 301 -5.43 -6.62 26.61
N ASP A 302 -6.68 -6.95 26.35
CA ASP A 302 -7.82 -6.01 26.30
C ASP A 302 -7.70 -4.92 25.23
N TYR A 303 -6.90 -5.13 24.18
CA TYR A 303 -6.91 -4.24 23.02
C TYR A 303 -8.10 -4.59 22.09
N GLN A 304 -8.79 -3.59 21.60
CA GLN A 304 -9.73 -3.76 20.50
C GLN A 304 -8.93 -3.85 19.19
N VAL A 305 -8.96 -5.00 18.52
CA VAL A 305 -8.27 -5.23 17.25
C VAL A 305 -9.29 -5.31 16.14
N LEU A 306 -9.16 -4.46 15.10
CA LEU A 306 -9.99 -4.57 13.92
C LEU A 306 -9.58 -5.79 13.07
N PRO A 307 -10.52 -6.45 12.38
CA PRO A 307 -10.17 -7.45 11.37
C PRO A 307 -9.18 -6.89 10.37
N SER A 308 -8.16 -7.65 10.01
CA SER A 308 -7.16 -7.19 9.05
C SER A 308 -6.87 -8.22 7.97
N HIS A 309 -6.84 -7.73 6.73
CA HIS A 309 -6.45 -8.46 5.53
C HIS A 309 -5.10 -7.95 4.96
N ALA A 310 -4.31 -7.22 5.78
CA ALA A 310 -3.03 -6.63 5.40
C ALA A 310 -1.86 -7.21 6.23
N ASN A 311 -0.64 -6.75 5.98
CA ASN A 311 0.53 -7.08 6.81
C ASN A 311 0.68 -6.14 8.03
N PHE A 312 -0.40 -5.60 8.50
CA PHE A 312 -0.49 -4.78 9.72
C PHE A 312 -1.84 -5.02 10.40
N ILE A 313 -1.95 -4.60 11.62
CA ILE A 313 -3.20 -4.56 12.39
C ILE A 313 -3.48 -3.13 12.84
N PHE A 314 -4.76 -2.82 13.06
CA PHE A 314 -5.23 -1.54 13.56
C PHE A 314 -5.92 -1.75 14.89
N VAL A 315 -5.36 -1.19 15.97
CA VAL A 315 -5.71 -1.55 17.34
C VAL A 315 -5.95 -0.33 18.20
N ARG A 316 -6.91 -0.43 19.12
CA ARG A 316 -7.23 0.58 20.10
C ARG A 316 -6.93 0.05 21.50
N PRO A 317 -6.07 0.72 22.30
CA PRO A 317 -5.89 0.40 23.71
C PRO A 317 -7.22 0.50 24.47
N LYS A 318 -7.37 -0.25 25.57
CA LYS A 318 -8.61 -0.26 26.38
C LYS A 318 -9.07 1.12 26.82
N ASP A 319 -8.14 2.00 27.18
CA ASP A 319 -8.38 3.37 27.63
C ASP A 319 -8.40 4.41 26.48
N GLY A 320 -8.17 3.98 25.24
CA GLY A 320 -8.07 4.86 24.06
C GLY A 320 -6.80 5.72 24.01
N ASN A 321 -5.85 5.56 24.93
CA ASN A 321 -4.66 6.41 25.00
C ASN A 321 -3.52 5.91 24.08
N ALA A 322 -3.79 5.80 22.78
CA ALA A 322 -2.84 5.30 21.78
C ALA A 322 -1.56 6.15 21.69
N SER A 323 -1.67 7.47 21.91
CA SER A 323 -0.51 8.37 21.88
C SER A 323 0.49 8.06 22.98
N ALA A 324 0.00 7.84 24.23
CA ALA A 324 0.87 7.49 25.35
C ALA A 324 1.53 6.11 25.15
N VAL A 325 0.76 5.12 24.65
CA VAL A 325 1.29 3.79 24.34
C VAL A 325 2.38 3.88 23.26
N ALA A 326 2.15 4.63 22.18
CA ALA A 326 3.16 4.84 21.14
C ALA A 326 4.45 5.46 21.68
N SER A 327 4.32 6.47 22.56
CA SER A 327 5.47 7.14 23.18
C SER A 327 6.26 6.19 24.08
N ALA A 328 5.57 5.43 24.94
CA ALA A 328 6.21 4.48 25.86
C ALA A 328 6.89 3.29 25.13
N LEU A 329 6.30 2.80 24.03
CA LEU A 329 6.93 1.82 23.15
C LEU A 329 8.19 2.39 22.49
N ARG A 330 8.12 3.65 22.04
CA ARG A 330 9.24 4.34 21.41
C ARG A 330 10.44 4.47 22.34
N GLU A 331 10.22 4.77 23.63
CA GLU A 331 11.28 4.82 24.65
C GLU A 331 11.99 3.47 24.79
N GLN A 332 11.31 2.36 24.50
CA GLN A 332 11.85 1.00 24.49
C GLN A 332 12.41 0.57 23.12
N GLY A 333 12.50 1.49 22.15
CA GLY A 333 13.01 1.22 20.81
C GLY A 333 12.03 0.41 19.94
N ILE A 334 10.72 0.45 20.23
CA ILE A 334 9.67 -0.18 19.43
C ILE A 334 8.86 0.93 18.76
N ILE A 335 8.88 0.98 17.43
CA ILE A 335 8.24 2.04 16.67
C ILE A 335 6.98 1.51 16.00
N VAL A 336 5.83 2.03 16.41
CA VAL A 336 4.51 1.80 15.81
C VAL A 336 3.99 3.09 15.20
N ARG A 337 2.91 3.05 14.41
CA ARG A 337 2.32 4.24 13.81
C ARG A 337 1.09 4.70 14.58
N HIS A 338 1.14 5.91 15.11
CA HIS A 338 0.01 6.66 15.64
C HIS A 338 -0.43 7.73 14.63
N PHE A 339 -1.74 8.05 14.62
CA PHE A 339 -2.34 9.06 13.75
C PHE A 339 -3.06 10.10 14.60
N ASP A 340 -2.54 11.32 14.64
CA ASP A 340 -3.21 12.44 15.30
C ASP A 340 -4.29 13.04 14.38
N LYS A 341 -5.37 12.27 14.18
CA LYS A 341 -6.52 12.64 13.34
C LYS A 341 -7.83 12.21 14.01
N PRO A 342 -8.92 12.98 13.84
CA PRO A 342 -10.24 12.58 14.34
C PRO A 342 -10.62 11.15 13.95
N ARG A 343 -11.34 10.45 14.82
CA ARG A 343 -11.80 9.07 14.72
C ARG A 343 -10.69 8.01 14.83
N ILE A 344 -9.42 8.33 14.52
CA ILE A 344 -8.30 7.35 14.54
C ILE A 344 -7.17 7.72 15.50
N ASN A 345 -7.30 8.81 16.25
CA ASN A 345 -6.30 9.22 17.24
C ASN A 345 -6.22 8.30 18.48
N GLU A 346 -7.23 7.46 18.69
CA GLU A 346 -7.24 6.42 19.73
C GLU A 346 -6.65 5.08 19.25
N TYR A 347 -6.16 5.00 18.01
CA TYR A 347 -5.69 3.78 17.39
C TYR A 347 -4.20 3.82 17.08
N LEU A 348 -3.60 2.63 17.05
CA LEU A 348 -2.25 2.37 16.53
C LEU A 348 -2.35 1.45 15.32
N ARG A 349 -1.56 1.74 14.28
CA ARG A 349 -1.29 0.76 13.24
C ARG A 349 0.05 0.11 13.53
N ILE A 350 0.04 -1.20 13.66
CA ILE A 350 1.19 -2.03 13.99
C ILE A 350 1.48 -2.95 12.81
N THR A 351 2.66 -2.82 12.24
CA THR A 351 3.14 -3.75 11.20
C THR A 351 3.37 -5.14 11.82
N VAL A 352 2.97 -6.19 11.13
CA VAL A 352 3.27 -7.57 11.52
C VAL A 352 4.77 -7.81 11.33
N GLY A 353 5.48 -8.03 12.45
CA GLY A 353 6.90 -8.33 12.49
C GLY A 353 7.19 -9.83 12.43
N THR A 354 8.47 -10.19 12.56
CA THR A 354 8.87 -11.58 12.87
C THR A 354 8.31 -12.01 14.23
N ALA A 355 8.27 -13.31 14.51
CA ALA A 355 7.85 -13.80 15.84
C ALA A 355 8.61 -13.12 16.98
N ALA A 356 9.94 -12.93 16.85
CA ALA A 356 10.74 -12.26 17.86
C ALA A 356 10.38 -10.78 18.04
N GLN A 357 10.05 -10.07 16.96
CA GLN A 357 9.62 -8.67 17.02
C GLN A 357 8.23 -8.54 17.65
N ASN A 358 7.31 -9.42 17.28
CA ASN A 358 5.96 -9.45 17.86
C ASN A 358 6.01 -9.79 19.36
N ASN A 359 6.79 -10.79 19.77
CA ASN A 359 6.97 -11.14 21.18
C ASN A 359 7.53 -9.95 21.98
N ARG A 360 8.55 -9.26 21.45
CA ARG A 360 9.12 -8.07 22.08
C ARG A 360 8.07 -6.96 22.26
N LEU A 361 7.20 -6.76 21.29
CA LEU A 361 6.09 -5.81 21.39
C LEU A 361 5.12 -6.22 22.50
N ILE A 362 4.70 -7.48 22.53
CA ILE A 362 3.77 -8.00 23.55
C ILE A 362 4.34 -7.89 24.96
N GLU A 363 5.60 -8.28 25.17
CA GLU A 363 6.30 -8.14 26.46
C GLU A 363 6.33 -6.68 26.93
N ALA A 364 6.61 -5.74 26.02
CA ALA A 364 6.60 -4.31 26.34
C ALA A 364 5.21 -3.82 26.74
N LEU A 365 4.16 -4.22 26.02
CA LEU A 365 2.77 -3.84 26.33
C LEU A 365 2.32 -4.43 27.67
N GLN A 366 2.66 -5.68 27.99
CA GLN A 366 2.40 -6.30 29.28
C GLN A 366 3.07 -5.56 30.44
N ALA A 367 4.31 -5.11 30.24
CA ALA A 367 5.03 -4.33 31.25
C ALA A 367 4.37 -2.95 31.49
N LEU A 368 3.88 -2.30 30.42
CA LEU A 368 3.15 -1.03 30.52
C LEU A 368 1.84 -1.18 31.30
N GLN A 369 1.08 -2.25 31.08
CA GLN A 369 -0.17 -2.51 31.81
C GLN A 369 0.10 -2.76 33.31
N LYS A 370 1.07 -3.59 33.64
CA LYS A 370 1.44 -3.85 35.06
C LYS A 370 1.86 -2.58 35.80
N ASN A 371 2.62 -1.70 35.13
CA ASN A 371 3.03 -0.43 35.73
C ASN A 371 1.85 0.52 35.94
N ALA A 372 0.86 0.53 35.03
CA ALA A 372 -0.34 1.34 35.20
C ALA A 372 -1.22 0.87 36.36
N GLU A 373 -1.37 -0.44 36.56
CA GLU A 373 -2.11 -1.02 37.67
C GLU A 373 -1.43 -0.71 39.03
N ALA A 374 -0.08 -0.81 39.09
CA ALA A 374 0.68 -0.53 40.30
C ALA A 374 0.66 0.95 40.75
N VAL A 375 0.27 1.89 39.88
CA VAL A 375 0.15 3.33 40.22
C VAL A 375 -1.27 3.66 40.74
N THR A 376 -2.26 2.81 40.45
CA THR A 376 -3.66 2.99 40.84
C THR A 376 -4.02 2.32 42.19
N ASP A 377 -3.19 1.44 42.71
CA ASP A 377 -3.24 0.85 44.05
C ASP A 377 -2.39 1.66 45.05
#